data_70434d1da43adec4cc86201827f17fcb
#
_entry.id   70434d1da43adec4cc86201827f17fcb
#
_cell.length_a   1.000
_cell.length_b   1.000
_cell.length_c   1.000
_cell.angle_alpha   90.00
_cell.angle_beta   90.00
_cell.angle_gamma   90.00
#
_symmetry.space_group_name_H-M   'P 1'
#
loop_
_entity.id
_entity.type
_entity.pdbx_description
1 polymer ?
#
loop_
_entity_poly.entity_id
_entity_poly.type
_entity_poly.pdbx_seq_one_letter_code
_entity_poly.pdbx_strand_id
1 'polypeptide(L)'
;MTKKVLTTPVSDADIESLKIGDVFYLSGALITSRDMVHFRHVEEGMDLPYDLAGKAIFHAGPIMVPDDKSRSGFRVVSIGPTTSMRMEKYEREFLRKTGVKIVVGKGGMGPETAAGCQESKAVHCVFP
;
A
#
# COMPACT_ATOMS: atom_id res chain seq x y z
N MET A 1 -17.33 -19.11 5.95
CA MET A 1 -16.72 -17.81 5.70
C MET A 1 -16.71 -17.51 4.21
N THR A 2 -17.29 -16.40 3.82
CA THR A 2 -17.33 -16.01 2.41
C THR A 2 -15.97 -15.46 1.99
N LYS A 3 -15.42 -15.99 0.89
CA LYS A 3 -14.18 -15.50 0.33
C LYS A 3 -14.43 -14.14 -0.34
N LYS A 4 -13.72 -13.11 0.11
CA LYS A 4 -13.74 -11.80 -0.52
C LYS A 4 -12.54 -11.65 -1.44
N VAL A 5 -12.78 -11.14 -2.64
CA VAL A 5 -11.73 -10.84 -3.61
C VAL A 5 -11.88 -9.38 -4.02
N LEU A 6 -10.83 -8.60 -3.85
CA LEU A 6 -10.78 -7.21 -4.29
C LEU A 6 -9.76 -7.08 -5.40
N THR A 7 -10.12 -6.38 -6.46
CA THR A 7 -9.23 -6.15 -7.61
C THR A 7 -8.95 -4.66 -7.74
N THR A 8 -7.69 -4.28 -7.76
CA THR A 8 -7.29 -2.87 -7.92
C THR A 8 -7.48 -2.41 -9.38
N PRO A 9 -7.88 -1.17 -9.61
CA PRO A 9 -8.24 -0.17 -8.61
C PRO A 9 -9.56 -0.48 -7.92
N VAL A 10 -9.63 -0.25 -6.62
CA VAL A 10 -10.84 -0.51 -5.84
C VAL A 10 -11.65 0.78 -5.66
N SER A 11 -12.95 0.63 -5.45
CA SER A 11 -13.86 1.75 -5.21
C SER A 11 -14.02 2.02 -3.72
N ASP A 12 -14.58 3.18 -3.38
CA ASP A 12 -14.95 3.48 -2.00
C ASP A 12 -15.94 2.46 -1.45
N ALA A 13 -16.87 1.98 -2.29
CA ALA A 13 -17.83 0.96 -1.88
C ALA A 13 -17.14 -0.36 -1.52
N ASP A 14 -16.10 -0.75 -2.26
CA ASP A 14 -15.31 -1.93 -1.93
C ASP A 14 -14.69 -1.81 -0.54
N ILE A 15 -14.13 -0.64 -0.23
CA ILE A 15 -13.50 -0.38 1.06
C ILE A 15 -14.54 -0.37 2.18
N GLU A 16 -15.68 0.26 1.96
CA GLU A 16 -16.76 0.33 2.95
C GLU A 16 -17.35 -1.03 3.28
N SER A 17 -17.22 -2.01 2.38
CA SER A 17 -17.69 -3.37 2.62
C SER A 17 -16.79 -4.15 3.59
N LEU A 18 -15.59 -3.65 3.88
CA LEU A 18 -14.63 -4.33 4.75
C LEU A 18 -14.85 -3.98 6.22
N LYS A 19 -14.66 -4.98 7.08
CA LYS A 19 -14.75 -4.84 8.53
C LYS A 19 -13.46 -5.32 9.17
N ILE A 20 -13.16 -4.83 10.35
CA ILE A 20 -12.01 -5.28 11.14
C ILE A 20 -12.10 -6.79 11.31
N GLY A 21 -10.98 -7.46 11.02
CA GLY A 21 -10.89 -8.92 11.08
C GLY A 21 -11.21 -9.64 9.79
N ASP A 22 -11.71 -8.94 8.78
CA ASP A 22 -11.95 -9.56 7.48
C ASP A 22 -10.64 -10.04 6.84
N VAL A 23 -10.73 -11.17 6.14
CA VAL A 23 -9.65 -11.70 5.33
C VAL A 23 -10.10 -11.64 3.87
N PHE A 24 -9.26 -11.09 3.01
CA PHE A 24 -9.60 -10.99 1.59
C PHE A 24 -8.38 -11.29 0.72
N TYR A 25 -8.66 -11.66 -0.52
CA TYR A 25 -7.64 -11.84 -1.54
C TYR A 25 -7.55 -10.56 -2.37
N LEU A 26 -6.34 -10.09 -2.57
CA LEU A 26 -6.09 -8.88 -3.35
C LEU A 26 -5.50 -9.27 -4.69
N SER A 27 -6.12 -8.77 -5.76
CA SER A 27 -5.68 -8.99 -7.13
C SER A 27 -5.43 -7.65 -7.82
N GLY A 28 -4.62 -7.66 -8.86
CA GLY A 28 -4.27 -6.46 -9.60
C GLY A 28 -2.93 -5.88 -9.17
N ALA A 29 -2.70 -4.61 -9.47
CA ALA A 29 -1.42 -3.97 -9.20
C ALA A 29 -1.22 -3.73 -7.70
N LEU A 30 -0.06 -4.11 -7.21
CA LEU A 30 0.41 -3.85 -5.85
C LEU A 30 1.78 -3.19 -5.97
N ILE A 31 1.90 -1.97 -5.48
CA ILE A 31 3.11 -1.16 -5.68
C ILE A 31 3.87 -1.07 -4.36
N THR A 32 5.17 -1.36 -4.40
CA THR A 32 5.99 -1.27 -3.20
C THR A 32 6.27 0.19 -2.86
N SER A 33 6.16 0.52 -1.58
CA SER A 33 6.43 1.86 -1.05
C SER A 33 6.75 1.74 0.43
N ARG A 34 7.91 2.25 0.82
CA ARG A 34 8.30 2.27 2.23
C ARG A 34 8.92 3.63 2.57
N ASP A 35 9.81 3.68 3.56
CA ASP A 35 10.34 4.90 4.16
C ASP A 35 10.72 5.98 3.13
N MET A 36 11.55 5.63 2.16
CA MET A 36 12.12 6.61 1.21
C MET A 36 11.08 7.20 0.27
N VAL A 37 10.19 6.36 -0.26
CA VAL A 37 9.13 6.82 -1.16
C VAL A 37 8.16 7.72 -0.42
N HIS A 38 7.74 7.32 0.78
CA HIS A 38 6.87 8.13 1.62
C HIS A 38 7.51 9.48 1.95
N PHE A 39 8.77 9.45 2.40
CA PHE A 39 9.50 10.66 2.74
C PHE A 39 9.64 11.61 1.54
N ARG A 40 10.08 11.09 0.40
CA ARG A 40 10.29 11.93 -0.79
C ARG A 40 9.00 12.53 -1.30
N HIS A 41 7.91 11.77 -1.27
CA HIS A 41 6.63 12.28 -1.75
C HIS A 41 6.01 13.28 -0.78
N VAL A 42 5.99 12.98 0.52
CA VAL A 42 5.33 13.81 1.53
C VAL A 42 6.18 15.01 1.94
N GLU A 43 7.46 14.80 2.23
CA GLU A 43 8.33 15.85 2.75
C GLU A 43 9.02 16.66 1.65
N GLU A 44 9.45 16.00 0.58
CA GLU A 44 10.18 16.65 -0.51
C GLU A 44 9.30 17.02 -1.70
N GLY A 45 8.03 16.60 -1.71
CA GLY A 45 7.09 16.90 -2.79
C GLY A 45 7.40 16.23 -4.12
N MET A 46 8.18 15.15 -4.12
CA MET A 46 8.54 14.45 -5.34
C MET A 46 7.33 13.73 -5.94
N ASP A 47 7.13 13.90 -7.24
CA ASP A 47 6.07 13.19 -7.95
C ASP A 47 6.37 11.70 -8.04
N LEU A 48 5.32 10.89 -7.94
CA LEU A 48 5.44 9.45 -8.10
C LEU A 48 5.29 9.07 -9.57
N PRO A 49 6.01 8.01 -10.03
CA PRO A 49 5.96 7.62 -11.44
C PRO A 49 4.66 6.93 -11.85
N TYR A 50 3.77 6.64 -10.89
CA TYR A 50 2.51 5.95 -11.14
C TYR A 50 1.35 6.69 -10.51
N ASP A 51 0.18 6.60 -11.15
CA ASP A 51 -1.07 7.00 -10.54
C ASP A 51 -1.51 5.91 -9.56
N LEU A 52 -1.56 6.25 -8.27
CA LEU A 52 -1.90 5.30 -7.21
C LEU A 52 -3.36 5.35 -6.79
N ALA A 53 -4.17 6.21 -7.39
CA ALA A 53 -5.57 6.35 -6.99
C ALA A 53 -6.33 5.02 -7.09
N GLY A 54 -6.98 4.62 -6.00
CA GLY A 54 -7.71 3.37 -5.93
C GLY A 54 -6.85 2.12 -5.82
N LYS A 55 -5.54 2.25 -5.79
CA LYS A 55 -4.62 1.13 -5.81
C LYS A 55 -4.15 0.75 -4.41
N ALA A 56 -3.32 -0.29 -4.36
CA ALA A 56 -2.75 -0.80 -3.13
C ALA A 56 -1.25 -0.58 -3.10
N ILE A 57 -0.72 -0.25 -1.93
CA ILE A 57 0.72 -0.23 -1.70
C ILE A 57 1.11 -1.31 -0.70
N PHE A 58 2.32 -1.79 -0.84
CA PHE A 58 2.92 -2.78 0.04
C PHE A 58 4.13 -2.14 0.72
N HIS A 59 4.10 -2.10 2.05
CA HIS A 59 5.23 -1.60 2.84
C HIS A 59 6.37 -2.61 2.75
N ALA A 60 7.13 -2.56 1.67
CA ALA A 60 8.19 -3.51 1.40
C ALA A 60 9.26 -2.89 0.52
N GLY A 61 10.49 -3.41 0.66
CA GLY A 61 11.58 -3.12 -0.24
C GLY A 61 12.10 -4.42 -0.81
N PRO A 62 11.85 -4.72 -2.08
CA PRO A 62 12.27 -5.98 -2.68
C PRO A 62 13.77 -6.04 -2.91
N ILE A 63 14.33 -7.25 -2.86
CA ILE A 63 15.66 -7.51 -3.36
C ILE A 63 15.53 -7.87 -4.84
N MET A 64 16.16 -7.08 -5.69
CA MET A 64 16.05 -7.25 -7.14
C MET A 64 17.42 -7.47 -7.76
N VAL A 65 17.44 -8.25 -8.81
CA VAL A 65 18.66 -8.49 -9.60
C VAL A 65 18.38 -8.17 -11.07
N PRO A 66 19.41 -7.76 -11.83
CA PRO A 66 19.24 -7.55 -13.26
C PRO A 66 18.81 -8.84 -13.97
N ASP A 67 17.89 -8.74 -14.90
CA ASP A 67 17.40 -9.85 -15.71
C ASP A 67 16.95 -9.31 -17.04
N ASP A 68 17.74 -9.57 -18.08
CA ASP A 68 17.49 -9.08 -19.44
C ASP A 68 16.29 -9.77 -20.10
N LYS A 69 15.81 -10.88 -19.53
CA LYS A 69 14.62 -11.58 -20.02
C LYS A 69 13.33 -11.01 -19.40
N SER A 70 13.46 -10.20 -18.36
CA SER A 70 12.33 -9.54 -17.74
C SER A 70 11.95 -8.28 -18.51
N ARG A 71 10.65 -7.97 -18.55
CA ARG A 71 10.15 -6.75 -19.20
C ARG A 71 10.75 -5.47 -18.60
N SER A 72 10.98 -5.44 -17.30
CA SER A 72 11.54 -4.26 -16.61
C SER A 72 13.07 -4.24 -16.61
N GLY A 73 13.73 -5.31 -17.02
CA GLY A 73 15.17 -5.47 -16.89
C GLY A 73 15.63 -6.01 -15.54
N PHE A 74 14.68 -6.29 -14.62
CA PHE A 74 14.97 -6.78 -13.28
C PHE A 74 13.99 -7.90 -12.90
N ARG A 75 14.38 -8.71 -11.93
CA ARG A 75 13.46 -9.67 -11.31
C ARG A 75 13.59 -9.61 -9.79
N VAL A 76 12.51 -9.91 -9.12
CA VAL A 76 12.46 -9.94 -7.65
C VAL A 76 13.02 -11.27 -7.17
N VAL A 77 14.05 -11.22 -6.33
CA VAL A 77 14.63 -12.40 -5.67
C VAL A 77 13.90 -12.67 -4.36
N SER A 78 13.60 -11.61 -3.61
CA SER A 78 12.95 -11.73 -2.31
C SER A 78 12.14 -10.48 -2.04
N ILE A 79 10.96 -10.65 -1.45
CA ILE A 79 10.13 -9.54 -1.02
C ILE A 79 9.32 -9.99 0.20
N GLY A 80 9.20 -9.09 1.16
CA GLY A 80 8.37 -9.30 2.33
C GLY A 80 8.06 -7.98 2.99
N PRO A 81 7.04 -7.94 3.84
CA PRO A 81 6.64 -6.68 4.47
C PRO A 81 7.67 -6.19 5.47
N THR A 82 7.83 -4.86 5.53
CA THR A 82 8.59 -4.19 6.58
C THR A 82 7.63 -3.58 7.60
N THR A 83 8.17 -3.11 8.72
CA THR A 83 7.39 -2.53 9.81
C THR A 83 6.61 -1.31 9.34
N SER A 84 5.29 -1.40 9.39
CA SER A 84 4.39 -0.33 8.94
C SER A 84 4.47 0.91 9.82
N MET A 85 4.72 0.75 11.13
CA MET A 85 4.78 1.89 12.06
C MET A 85 5.83 2.93 11.67
N ARG A 86 6.84 2.56 10.91
CA ARG A 86 7.82 3.53 10.40
C ARG A 86 7.19 4.59 9.52
N MET A 87 6.10 4.27 8.83
CA MET A 87 5.41 5.17 7.92
C MET A 87 4.30 5.98 8.60
N GLU A 88 4.07 5.77 9.90
CA GLU A 88 2.99 6.43 10.63
C GLU A 88 3.00 7.95 10.47
N LYS A 89 4.17 8.57 10.50
CA LYS A 89 4.30 10.01 10.39
C LYS A 89 4.02 10.56 8.99
N TYR A 90 3.94 9.68 7.98
CA TYR A 90 3.71 10.09 6.59
C TYR A 90 2.38 9.59 6.03
N GLU A 91 1.83 8.50 6.57
CA GLU A 91 0.78 7.75 5.89
C GLU A 91 -0.50 8.55 5.68
N ARG A 92 -0.92 9.33 6.66
CA ARG A 92 -2.13 10.15 6.53
C ARG A 92 -2.05 11.10 5.34
N GLU A 93 -0.94 11.82 5.23
CA GLU A 93 -0.70 12.74 4.12
C GLU A 93 -0.49 11.99 2.80
N PHE A 94 0.21 10.85 2.85
CA PHE A 94 0.43 10.01 1.68
C PHE A 94 -0.89 9.53 1.09
N LEU A 95 -1.81 9.04 1.93
CA LEU A 95 -3.13 8.59 1.49
C LEU A 95 -3.92 9.75 0.86
N ARG A 96 -3.87 10.91 1.48
CA ARG A 96 -4.58 12.10 0.99
C ARG A 96 -4.05 12.52 -0.39
N LYS A 97 -2.74 12.51 -0.57
CA LYS A 97 -2.09 12.98 -1.80
C LYS A 97 -2.22 11.98 -2.95
N THR A 98 -2.19 10.69 -2.67
CA THR A 98 -2.10 9.66 -3.70
C THR A 98 -3.43 9.02 -4.06
N GLY A 99 -4.40 9.03 -3.14
CA GLY A 99 -5.66 8.31 -3.35
C GLY A 99 -5.54 6.80 -3.20
N VAL A 100 -4.45 6.31 -2.62
CA VAL A 100 -4.29 4.89 -2.31
C VAL A 100 -5.41 4.43 -1.39
N LYS A 101 -5.96 3.25 -1.64
CA LYS A 101 -7.09 2.70 -0.88
C LYS A 101 -6.71 1.56 0.05
N ILE A 102 -5.66 0.84 -0.27
CA ILE A 102 -5.24 -0.33 0.52
C ILE A 102 -3.76 -0.22 0.82
N VAL A 103 -3.43 -0.30 2.10
CA VAL A 103 -2.04 -0.32 2.58
C VAL A 103 -1.80 -1.69 3.19
N VAL A 104 -0.87 -2.45 2.63
CA VAL A 104 -0.50 -3.78 3.13
C VAL A 104 0.86 -3.70 3.79
N GLY A 105 0.96 -4.16 5.02
CA GLY A 105 2.22 -4.08 5.75
C GLY A 105 2.38 -5.14 6.82
N LYS A 106 3.20 -4.83 7.80
CA LYS A 106 3.50 -5.71 8.92
C LYS A 106 3.26 -4.96 10.22
N GLY A 107 2.44 -5.57 11.08
CA GLY A 107 2.06 -4.96 12.35
C GLY A 107 1.06 -3.83 12.20
N GLY A 108 0.71 -3.23 13.31
CA GLY A 108 -0.24 -2.12 13.34
C GLY A 108 0.38 -0.78 13.00
N MET A 109 -0.48 0.22 12.92
CA MET A 109 -0.10 1.61 12.78
C MET A 109 -0.82 2.44 13.83
N GLY A 110 -0.53 3.72 13.91
CA GLY A 110 -1.01 4.58 14.96
C GLY A 110 -2.23 5.41 14.60
N PRO A 111 -2.59 6.38 15.48
CA PRO A 111 -3.82 7.17 15.30
C PRO A 111 -3.81 8.08 14.08
N GLU A 112 -2.66 8.54 13.62
CA GLU A 112 -2.60 9.38 12.42
C GLU A 112 -3.00 8.59 11.17
N THR A 113 -2.52 7.36 11.05
CA THR A 113 -2.93 6.49 9.94
C THR A 113 -4.41 6.13 10.05
N ALA A 114 -4.92 5.87 11.25
CA ALA A 114 -6.34 5.59 11.45
C ALA A 114 -7.20 6.77 10.96
N ALA A 115 -6.82 7.98 11.32
CA ALA A 115 -7.51 9.19 10.85
C ALA A 115 -7.41 9.33 9.33
N GLY A 116 -6.24 9.07 8.76
CA GLY A 116 -6.03 9.12 7.33
C GLY A 116 -6.87 8.11 6.56
N CYS A 117 -6.98 6.90 7.08
CA CYS A 117 -7.82 5.86 6.50
C CYS A 117 -9.29 6.26 6.50
N GLN A 118 -9.75 6.86 7.59
CA GLN A 118 -11.13 7.34 7.68
C GLN A 118 -11.40 8.49 6.70
N GLU A 119 -10.50 9.46 6.64
CA GLU A 119 -10.64 10.63 5.75
C GLU A 119 -10.59 10.25 4.28
N SER A 120 -9.71 9.34 3.92
CA SER A 120 -9.45 8.96 2.52
C SER A 120 -10.19 7.71 2.08
N LYS A 121 -10.99 7.11 2.96
CA LYS A 121 -11.69 5.85 2.71
C LYS A 121 -10.72 4.76 2.26
N ALA A 122 -9.73 4.52 3.10
CA ALA A 122 -8.69 3.52 2.87
C ALA A 122 -8.64 2.55 4.04
N VAL A 123 -7.94 1.44 3.87
CA VAL A 123 -7.74 0.45 4.93
C VAL A 123 -6.28 0.07 5.03
N HIS A 124 -5.86 -0.26 6.26
CA HIS A 124 -4.55 -0.85 6.52
C HIS A 124 -4.76 -2.35 6.81
N CYS A 125 -3.98 -3.18 6.13
CA CYS A 125 -4.05 -4.62 6.23
C CYS A 125 -2.69 -5.18 6.57
N VAL A 126 -2.66 -6.35 7.18
CA VAL A 126 -1.42 -7.06 7.42
C VAL A 126 -1.34 -8.27 6.51
N PHE A 127 -0.15 -8.56 6.04
CA PHE A 127 0.13 -9.76 5.26
C PHE A 127 0.30 -10.91 6.26
N PRO A 128 -0.48 -12.00 6.13
CA PRO A 128 -0.43 -13.09 7.10
C PRO A 128 0.86 -13.90 7.05
#